data_7b7a8b57d12572de06c4136dd5caeca9
#
_entry.id   7b7a8b57d12572de06c4136dd5caeca9
#
_cell.length_a   1.000
_cell.length_b   1.000
_cell.length_c   1.000
_cell.angle_alpha   90.00
_cell.angle_beta   90.00
_cell.angle_gamma   90.00
#
_symmetry.space_group_name_H-M   'P 1'
#
loop_
_entity.id
_entity.type
_entity.pdbx_description
1 polymer ?
#
loop_
_entity_poly.entity_id
_entity_poly.type
_entity_poly.pdbx_seq_one_letter_code
_entity_poly.pdbx_strand_id
1 'polypeptide(L)'
;LILSASALPQYAPLIDEAIAYAKAQSADKAQQLIDAEDKLAVNIGLEILKIVPGRISTEVDARLSYDTQATVEKARKLIALYNAAGISNDRILIKIASTWQGIRAAEILEKEGINCNLTLLFSEAQARACAEAGVYLISPFVGRILDWYKANTDKKEYAPAEDPGVISVTKIYNYYKEYGYKTVVMGASFRNVGEIIELAGC
;
A
#
# COMPACT_ATOMS: atom_id res chain seq x y z
N LEU A 1 11.13 2.14 5.57
CA LEU A 1 11.87 2.17 4.31
C LEU A 1 12.37 3.59 4.00
N ILE A 2 11.48 4.60 3.90
CA ILE A 2 11.85 6.02 3.65
C ILE A 2 12.85 6.52 4.70
N LEU A 3 12.55 6.31 5.99
CA LEU A 3 13.44 6.71 7.08
C LEU A 3 14.83 6.04 6.99
N SER A 4 14.89 4.76 6.60
CA SER A 4 16.17 4.07 6.42
C SER A 4 16.92 4.56 5.19
N ALA A 5 16.21 4.89 4.11
CA ALA A 5 16.80 5.43 2.88
C ALA A 5 17.32 6.86 3.11
N SER A 6 16.62 7.69 3.87
CA SER A 6 17.02 9.08 4.14
C SER A 6 18.38 9.21 4.89
N ALA A 7 18.81 8.15 5.55
CA ALA A 7 20.13 8.11 6.19
C ALA A 7 21.30 7.86 5.20
N LEU A 8 21.01 7.52 3.94
CA LEU A 8 22.02 7.23 2.94
C LEU A 8 22.38 8.50 2.15
N PRO A 9 23.68 8.84 2.02
CA PRO A 9 24.11 10.09 1.38
C PRO A 9 23.60 10.29 -0.05
N GLN A 10 23.39 9.23 -0.80
CA GLN A 10 22.90 9.30 -2.18
C GLN A 10 21.45 9.84 -2.29
N TYR A 11 20.68 9.81 -1.20
CA TYR A 11 19.31 10.34 -1.18
C TYR A 11 19.20 11.75 -0.57
N ALA A 12 20.31 12.33 -0.10
CA ALA A 12 20.31 13.70 0.43
C ALA A 12 19.72 14.74 -0.55
N PRO A 13 20.02 14.70 -1.87
CA PRO A 13 19.40 15.64 -2.82
C PRO A 13 17.86 15.56 -2.88
N LEU A 14 17.28 14.36 -2.71
CA LEU A 14 15.82 14.18 -2.71
C LEU A 14 15.18 14.82 -1.47
N ILE A 15 15.88 14.80 -0.34
CA ILE A 15 15.45 15.43 0.91
C ILE A 15 15.53 16.95 0.78
N ASP A 16 16.65 17.47 0.27
CA ASP A 16 16.85 18.91 0.07
C ASP A 16 15.80 19.50 -0.87
N GLU A 17 15.47 18.81 -1.97
CA GLU A 17 14.40 19.18 -2.89
C GLU A 17 13.03 19.20 -2.19
N ALA A 18 12.72 18.18 -1.38
CA ALA A 18 11.46 18.09 -0.67
C ALA A 18 11.32 19.23 0.36
N ILE A 19 12.39 19.58 1.07
CA ILE A 19 12.42 20.71 2.01
C ILE A 19 12.25 22.04 1.26
N ALA A 20 12.94 22.23 0.14
CA ALA A 20 12.81 23.44 -0.67
C ALA A 20 11.39 23.62 -1.19
N TYR A 21 10.80 22.54 -1.72
CA TYR A 21 9.41 22.51 -2.13
C TYR A 21 8.47 22.94 -0.99
N ALA A 22 8.57 22.30 0.17
CA ALA A 22 7.70 22.58 1.30
C ALA A 22 7.77 24.02 1.81
N LYS A 23 8.98 24.61 1.85
CA LYS A 23 9.19 26.01 2.20
C LYS A 23 8.53 26.99 1.22
N ALA A 24 8.44 26.62 -0.05
CA ALA A 24 7.77 27.41 -1.07
C ALA A 24 6.24 27.33 -1.00
N GLN A 25 5.68 26.24 -0.43
CA GLN A 25 4.23 26.04 -0.33
C GLN A 25 3.60 26.78 0.87
N SER A 26 4.29 26.87 1.99
CA SER A 26 3.72 27.42 3.23
C SER A 26 4.76 28.12 4.10
N ALA A 27 4.33 29.15 4.84
CA ALA A 27 5.12 29.74 5.90
C ALA A 27 4.98 28.98 7.25
N ASP A 28 3.93 28.19 7.41
CA ASP A 28 3.71 27.38 8.61
C ASP A 28 4.62 26.16 8.64
N LYS A 29 5.40 26.01 9.70
CA LYS A 29 6.37 24.92 9.85
C LYS A 29 5.73 23.53 9.97
N ALA A 30 4.55 23.44 10.59
CA ALA A 30 3.85 22.17 10.70
C ALA A 30 3.38 21.71 9.32
N GLN A 31 2.84 22.63 8.51
CA GLN A 31 2.47 22.34 7.13
C GLN A 31 3.68 22.03 6.27
N GLN A 32 4.80 22.76 6.44
CA GLN A 32 6.05 22.46 5.72
C GLN A 32 6.54 21.02 5.98
N LEU A 33 6.41 20.50 7.21
CA LEU A 33 6.79 19.14 7.52
C LEU A 33 5.94 18.13 6.74
N ILE A 34 4.62 18.31 6.74
CA ILE A 34 3.69 17.47 6.00
C ILE A 34 3.98 17.52 4.50
N ASP A 35 4.23 18.70 3.95
CA ASP A 35 4.51 18.87 2.52
C ASP A 35 5.87 18.26 2.12
N ALA A 36 6.85 18.33 3.00
CA ALA A 36 8.17 17.71 2.79
C ALA A 36 8.08 16.17 2.84
N GLU A 37 7.32 15.59 3.78
CA GLU A 37 7.08 14.15 3.85
C GLU A 37 6.41 13.63 2.57
N ASP A 38 5.37 14.29 2.09
CA ASP A 38 4.67 13.93 0.86
C ASP A 38 5.59 14.03 -0.37
N LYS A 39 6.31 15.15 -0.51
CA LYS A 39 7.22 15.38 -1.63
C LYS A 39 8.38 14.39 -1.62
N LEU A 40 8.94 14.06 -0.47
CA LEU A 40 10.01 13.06 -0.35
C LEU A 40 9.54 11.67 -0.76
N ALA A 41 8.33 11.26 -0.33
CA ALA A 41 7.75 10.00 -0.75
C ALA A 41 7.60 9.91 -2.28
N VAL A 42 7.14 10.99 -2.90
CA VAL A 42 7.04 11.09 -4.36
C VAL A 42 8.42 11.09 -5.02
N ASN A 43 9.39 11.85 -4.53
CA ASN A 43 10.75 11.89 -5.09
C ASN A 43 11.39 10.49 -5.12
N ILE A 44 11.29 9.73 -4.02
CA ILE A 44 11.76 8.34 -3.96
C ILE A 44 10.98 7.47 -4.96
N GLY A 45 9.68 7.65 -5.06
CA GLY A 45 8.84 6.96 -6.03
C GLY A 45 9.27 7.22 -7.47
N LEU A 46 9.63 8.45 -7.81
CA LEU A 46 10.15 8.81 -9.13
C LEU A 46 11.46 8.08 -9.46
N GLU A 47 12.38 7.95 -8.51
CA GLU A 47 13.62 7.19 -8.72
C GLU A 47 13.35 5.70 -8.96
N ILE A 48 12.41 5.12 -8.22
CA ILE A 48 12.01 3.72 -8.42
C ILE A 48 11.36 3.52 -9.80
N LEU A 49 10.51 4.45 -10.24
CA LEU A 49 9.84 4.39 -11.54
C LEU A 49 10.78 4.46 -12.75
N LYS A 50 12.00 4.95 -12.57
CA LYS A 50 13.07 4.89 -13.61
C LYS A 50 13.58 3.46 -13.82
N ILE A 51 13.46 2.61 -12.79
CA ILE A 51 14.02 1.25 -12.78
C ILE A 51 12.94 0.23 -13.11
N VAL A 52 11.73 0.37 -12.54
CA VAL A 52 10.66 -0.60 -12.71
C VAL A 52 9.74 -0.22 -13.87
N PRO A 53 9.41 -1.16 -14.78
CA PRO A 53 8.49 -0.88 -15.89
C PRO A 53 7.02 -0.80 -15.46
N GLY A 54 6.69 -1.33 -14.27
CA GLY A 54 5.33 -1.41 -13.74
C GLY A 54 4.92 -0.20 -12.92
N ARG A 55 4.19 -0.46 -11.86
CA ARG A 55 3.60 0.54 -10.94
C ARG A 55 4.36 0.62 -9.64
N ILE A 56 4.28 1.78 -8.99
CA ILE A 56 4.72 1.96 -7.62
C ILE A 56 3.53 2.19 -6.70
N SER A 57 3.62 1.71 -5.46
CA SER A 57 2.67 2.04 -4.40
C SER A 57 3.24 3.13 -3.49
N THR A 58 2.54 4.25 -3.36
CA THR A 58 2.87 5.32 -2.41
C THR A 58 1.78 5.38 -1.34
N GLU A 59 2.17 5.23 -0.08
CA GLU A 59 1.25 5.10 1.04
C GLU A 59 0.86 6.47 1.60
N VAL A 60 -0.43 6.65 1.87
CA VAL A 60 -0.92 7.80 2.64
C VAL A 60 -0.49 7.68 4.10
N ASP A 61 -0.47 8.81 4.80
CA ASP A 61 -0.12 8.85 6.21
C ASP A 61 -1.02 7.92 7.05
N ALA A 62 -0.42 7.02 7.81
CA ALA A 62 -1.12 6.04 8.64
C ALA A 62 -2.04 6.69 9.69
N ARG A 63 -1.75 7.93 10.10
CA ARG A 63 -2.61 8.70 11.01
C ARG A 63 -3.99 8.99 10.44
N LEU A 64 -4.15 8.93 9.12
CA LEU A 64 -5.42 9.15 8.41
C LEU A 64 -6.28 7.89 8.26
N SER A 65 -5.82 6.74 8.76
CA SER A 65 -6.45 5.42 8.54
C SER A 65 -7.93 5.35 8.96
N TYR A 66 -8.40 6.22 9.82
CA TYR A 66 -9.78 6.29 10.31
C TYR A 66 -10.53 7.56 9.86
N ASP A 67 -9.99 8.29 8.88
CA ASP A 67 -10.59 9.48 8.28
C ASP A 67 -10.66 9.33 6.77
N THR A 68 -11.84 9.05 6.26
CA THR A 68 -12.09 8.85 4.82
C THR A 68 -11.76 10.09 4.01
N GLN A 69 -12.22 11.26 4.45
CA GLN A 69 -12.06 12.50 3.71
C GLN A 69 -10.60 12.93 3.64
N ALA A 70 -9.92 12.93 4.78
CA ALA A 70 -8.50 13.28 4.84
C ALA A 70 -7.63 12.29 4.03
N THR A 71 -7.99 10.99 4.01
CA THR A 71 -7.33 9.98 3.17
C THR A 71 -7.49 10.29 1.68
N VAL A 72 -8.70 10.65 1.22
CA VAL A 72 -8.98 11.01 -0.17
C VAL A 72 -8.20 12.26 -0.57
N GLU A 73 -8.19 13.30 0.26
CA GLU A 73 -7.46 14.55 0.00
C GLU A 73 -5.95 14.31 -0.09
N LYS A 74 -5.39 13.50 0.82
CA LYS A 74 -3.99 13.10 0.78
C LYS A 74 -3.65 12.32 -0.49
N ALA A 75 -4.46 11.37 -0.87
CA ALA A 75 -4.29 10.58 -2.09
C ALA A 75 -4.26 11.47 -3.35
N ARG A 76 -5.22 12.38 -3.47
CA ARG A 76 -5.26 13.34 -4.59
C ARG A 76 -4.03 14.24 -4.63
N LYS A 77 -3.55 14.69 -3.47
CA LYS A 77 -2.31 15.48 -3.36
C LYS A 77 -1.10 14.70 -3.88
N LEU A 78 -0.93 13.44 -3.46
CA LEU A 78 0.17 12.60 -3.93
C LEU A 78 0.10 12.37 -5.45
N ILE A 79 -1.07 12.09 -5.99
CA ILE A 79 -1.28 11.95 -7.44
C ILE A 79 -0.93 13.25 -8.17
N ALA A 80 -1.35 14.42 -7.66
CA ALA A 80 -1.02 15.71 -8.26
C ALA A 80 0.50 15.96 -8.30
N LEU A 81 1.23 15.55 -7.26
CA LEU A 81 2.70 15.65 -7.23
C LEU A 81 3.37 14.76 -8.28
N TYR A 82 2.88 13.53 -8.48
CA TYR A 82 3.36 12.64 -9.55
C TYR A 82 3.04 13.19 -10.93
N ASN A 83 1.83 13.69 -11.15
CA ASN A 83 1.41 14.27 -12.42
C ASN A 83 2.23 15.52 -12.77
N ALA A 84 2.54 16.38 -11.79
CA ALA A 84 3.42 17.53 -11.97
C ALA A 84 4.85 17.12 -12.37
N ALA A 85 5.28 15.91 -12.02
CA ALA A 85 6.55 15.31 -12.46
C ALA A 85 6.43 14.52 -13.77
N GLY A 86 5.31 14.57 -14.47
CA GLY A 86 5.09 13.90 -15.75
C GLY A 86 4.72 12.41 -15.67
N ILE A 87 4.38 11.90 -14.48
CA ILE A 87 3.97 10.51 -14.30
C ILE A 87 2.44 10.41 -14.32
N SER A 88 1.92 9.53 -15.16
CA SER A 88 0.48 9.27 -15.30
C SER A 88 -0.07 8.36 -14.19
N ASN A 89 -1.38 8.45 -13.92
CA ASN A 89 -2.06 7.72 -12.86
C ASN A 89 -1.91 6.19 -13.00
N ASP A 90 -1.82 5.68 -14.23
CA ASP A 90 -1.67 4.25 -14.50
C ASP A 90 -0.34 3.65 -13.99
N ARG A 91 0.64 4.49 -13.66
CA ARG A 91 1.92 4.11 -13.07
C ARG A 91 1.92 4.10 -11.53
N ILE A 92 0.84 4.57 -10.89
CA ILE A 92 0.76 4.79 -9.45
C ILE A 92 -0.37 3.97 -8.84
N LEU A 93 -0.11 3.41 -7.66
CA LEU A 93 -1.12 2.90 -6.75
C LEU A 93 -1.04 3.70 -5.45
N ILE A 94 -2.16 4.25 -5.02
CA ILE A 94 -2.22 4.85 -3.68
C ILE A 94 -2.44 3.73 -2.66
N LYS A 95 -1.49 3.58 -1.73
CA LYS A 95 -1.56 2.54 -0.71
C LYS A 95 -2.26 3.06 0.54
N ILE A 96 -3.29 2.33 0.99
CA ILE A 96 -4.21 2.74 2.05
C ILE A 96 -4.44 1.56 2.99
N ALA A 97 -4.52 1.80 4.30
CA ALA A 97 -4.87 0.77 5.26
C ALA A 97 -6.32 0.26 5.05
N SER A 98 -6.53 -1.05 5.12
CA SER A 98 -7.85 -1.70 4.93
C SER A 98 -8.76 -1.57 6.16
N THR A 99 -8.84 -0.37 6.75
CA THR A 99 -9.89 0.01 7.67
C THR A 99 -11.20 0.24 6.92
N TRP A 100 -12.33 0.29 7.60
CA TRP A 100 -13.59 0.65 6.94
C TRP A 100 -13.50 2.00 6.22
N GLN A 101 -12.95 3.02 6.89
CA GLN A 101 -12.77 4.36 6.34
C GLN A 101 -11.80 4.35 5.14
N GLY A 102 -10.70 3.59 5.22
CA GLY A 102 -9.76 3.44 4.11
C GLY A 102 -10.38 2.77 2.89
N ILE A 103 -11.22 1.74 3.08
CA ILE A 103 -11.96 1.08 1.98
C ILE A 103 -12.96 2.06 1.33
N ARG A 104 -13.66 2.88 2.13
CA ARG A 104 -14.55 3.92 1.58
C ARG A 104 -13.79 5.00 0.82
N ALA A 105 -12.60 5.39 1.29
CA ALA A 105 -11.73 6.30 0.57
C ALA A 105 -11.29 5.70 -0.78
N ALA A 106 -10.86 4.45 -0.78
CA ALA A 106 -10.47 3.74 -2.00
C ALA A 106 -11.62 3.65 -3.01
N GLU A 107 -12.85 3.39 -2.58
CA GLU A 107 -14.03 3.38 -3.46
C GLU A 107 -14.24 4.71 -4.19
N ILE A 108 -14.01 5.82 -3.50
CA ILE A 108 -14.11 7.17 -4.10
C ILE A 108 -12.99 7.35 -5.13
N LEU A 109 -11.75 7.03 -4.76
CA LEU A 109 -10.57 7.21 -5.60
C LEU A 109 -10.59 6.33 -6.85
N GLU A 110 -11.03 5.08 -6.75
CA GLU A 110 -11.15 4.17 -7.90
C GLU A 110 -12.17 4.70 -8.93
N LYS A 111 -13.27 5.31 -8.48
CA LYS A 111 -14.25 5.98 -9.35
C LYS A 111 -13.67 7.22 -10.06
N GLU A 112 -12.62 7.81 -9.50
CA GLU A 112 -11.88 8.94 -10.07
C GLU A 112 -10.73 8.50 -10.99
N GLY A 113 -10.52 7.19 -11.19
CA GLY A 113 -9.42 6.63 -11.96
C GLY A 113 -8.08 6.65 -11.23
N ILE A 114 -8.09 6.75 -9.90
CA ILE A 114 -6.92 6.61 -9.04
C ILE A 114 -6.93 5.21 -8.43
N ASN A 115 -6.08 4.33 -8.95
CA ASN A 115 -6.00 2.96 -8.47
C ASN A 115 -5.37 2.87 -7.08
N CYS A 116 -5.91 1.98 -6.25
CA CYS A 116 -5.51 1.80 -4.87
C CYS A 116 -4.91 0.41 -4.59
N ASN A 117 -4.00 0.36 -3.62
CA ASN A 117 -3.45 -0.84 -3.02
C ASN A 117 -3.84 -0.89 -1.54
N LEU A 118 -4.81 -1.72 -1.18
CA LEU A 118 -5.28 -1.83 0.20
C LEU A 118 -4.39 -2.78 1.00
N THR A 119 -3.75 -2.22 2.05
CA THR A 119 -2.78 -2.91 2.91
C THR A 119 -3.31 -3.14 4.32
N LEU A 120 -2.52 -3.78 5.19
CA LEU A 120 -2.96 -4.20 6.53
C LEU A 120 -4.25 -5.03 6.46
N LEU A 121 -4.27 -5.95 5.52
CA LEU A 121 -5.39 -6.85 5.26
C LEU A 121 -5.08 -8.22 5.88
N PHE A 122 -5.94 -8.64 6.82
CA PHE A 122 -5.76 -9.84 7.63
C PHE A 122 -6.99 -10.75 7.62
N SER A 123 -8.12 -10.29 7.08
CA SER A 123 -9.38 -11.04 7.16
C SER A 123 -10.11 -11.09 5.83
N GLU A 124 -10.94 -12.15 5.68
CA GLU A 124 -11.84 -12.32 4.55
C GLU A 124 -12.88 -11.19 4.47
N ALA A 125 -13.34 -10.68 5.62
CA ALA A 125 -14.28 -9.56 5.64
C ALA A 125 -13.70 -8.29 5.03
N GLN A 126 -12.43 -7.96 5.34
CA GLN A 126 -11.73 -6.85 4.70
C GLN A 126 -11.58 -7.10 3.19
N ALA A 127 -11.19 -8.30 2.78
CA ALA A 127 -11.02 -8.65 1.37
C ALA A 127 -12.33 -8.49 0.58
N ARG A 128 -13.45 -8.99 1.12
CA ARG A 128 -14.78 -8.84 0.51
C ARG A 128 -15.17 -7.37 0.35
N ALA A 129 -15.02 -6.57 1.39
CA ALA A 129 -15.34 -5.15 1.35
C ALA A 129 -14.47 -4.39 0.34
N CYS A 130 -13.18 -4.75 0.19
CA CYS A 130 -12.31 -4.19 -0.83
C CYS A 130 -12.78 -4.54 -2.25
N ALA A 131 -13.16 -5.79 -2.48
CA ALA A 131 -13.65 -6.22 -3.79
C ALA A 131 -14.97 -5.54 -4.18
N GLU A 132 -15.92 -5.43 -3.24
CA GLU A 132 -17.18 -4.71 -3.44
C GLU A 132 -16.99 -3.21 -3.69
N ALA A 133 -15.96 -2.62 -3.07
CA ALA A 133 -15.54 -1.24 -3.34
C ALA A 133 -14.83 -1.04 -4.69
N GLY A 134 -14.57 -2.12 -5.46
CA GLY A 134 -13.91 -2.06 -6.76
C GLY A 134 -12.41 -1.75 -6.69
N VAL A 135 -11.76 -2.03 -5.56
CA VAL A 135 -10.33 -1.76 -5.36
C VAL A 135 -9.49 -2.52 -6.38
N TYR A 136 -8.51 -1.84 -6.97
CA TYR A 136 -7.62 -2.43 -7.97
C TYR A 136 -6.75 -3.57 -7.41
N LEU A 137 -6.14 -3.38 -6.23
CA LEU A 137 -5.20 -4.35 -5.65
C LEU A 137 -5.31 -4.40 -4.13
N ILE A 138 -5.21 -5.60 -3.58
CA ILE A 138 -5.07 -5.82 -2.13
C ILE A 138 -3.73 -6.47 -1.81
N SER A 139 -3.15 -6.14 -0.65
CA SER A 139 -1.91 -6.71 -0.11
C SER A 139 -2.17 -7.44 1.22
N PRO A 140 -2.72 -8.67 1.20
CA PRO A 140 -2.90 -9.47 2.41
C PRO A 140 -1.55 -9.90 3.00
N PHE A 141 -1.44 -9.88 4.32
CA PHE A 141 -0.19 -10.13 5.04
C PHE A 141 -0.04 -11.60 5.44
N VAL A 142 0.58 -12.39 4.58
CA VAL A 142 0.80 -13.83 4.78
C VAL A 142 1.57 -14.11 6.08
N GLY A 143 2.79 -13.65 6.18
CA GLY A 143 3.66 -13.98 7.30
C GLY A 143 3.25 -13.35 8.63
N ARG A 144 2.54 -12.21 8.64
CA ARG A 144 2.01 -11.66 9.91
C ARG A 144 0.85 -12.48 10.46
N ILE A 145 0.08 -13.11 9.60
CA ILE A 145 -0.94 -14.10 10.04
C ILE A 145 -0.23 -15.29 10.68
N LEU A 146 0.81 -15.82 10.02
CA LEU A 146 1.63 -16.90 10.58
C LEU A 146 2.22 -16.53 11.94
N ASP A 147 2.82 -15.35 12.07
CA ASP A 147 3.39 -14.85 13.33
C ASP A 147 2.36 -14.85 14.46
N TRP A 148 1.13 -14.39 14.16
CA TRP A 148 0.05 -14.36 15.16
C TRP A 148 -0.31 -15.78 15.63
N TYR A 149 -0.47 -16.71 14.70
CA TYR A 149 -0.81 -18.10 15.05
C TYR A 149 0.31 -18.76 15.86
N LYS A 150 1.57 -18.55 15.49
CA LYS A 150 2.71 -19.05 16.27
C LYS A 150 2.76 -18.48 17.70
N ALA A 151 2.38 -17.22 17.86
CA ALA A 151 2.37 -16.57 19.18
C ALA A 151 1.19 -17.01 20.07
N ASN A 152 0.00 -17.25 19.46
CA ASN A 152 -1.25 -17.38 20.20
C ASN A 152 -1.86 -18.79 20.19
N THR A 153 -1.18 -19.79 19.59
CA THR A 153 -1.62 -21.20 19.61
C THR A 153 -0.49 -22.10 20.12
N ASP A 154 -0.82 -23.36 20.42
CA ASP A 154 0.19 -24.35 20.85
C ASP A 154 1.09 -24.80 19.69
N LYS A 155 0.59 -24.78 18.46
CA LYS A 155 1.35 -25.15 17.25
C LYS A 155 2.33 -24.04 16.90
N LYS A 156 3.62 -24.34 16.91
CA LYS A 156 4.71 -23.36 16.63
C LYS A 156 5.34 -23.50 15.25
N GLU A 157 5.15 -24.67 14.62
CA GLU A 157 5.65 -24.95 13.28
C GLU A 157 4.52 -25.36 12.36
N TYR A 158 4.56 -24.85 11.14
CA TYR A 158 3.56 -25.10 10.10
C TYR A 158 4.27 -25.53 8.83
N ALA A 159 3.84 -26.63 8.23
CA ALA A 159 4.23 -26.95 6.86
C ALA A 159 3.69 -25.85 5.93
N PRO A 160 4.34 -25.54 4.80
CA PRO A 160 3.90 -24.47 3.90
C PRO A 160 2.41 -24.55 3.51
N ALA A 161 1.91 -25.73 3.17
CA ALA A 161 0.50 -25.93 2.82
C ALA A 161 -0.47 -25.80 4.02
N GLU A 162 0.03 -25.86 5.25
CA GLU A 162 -0.75 -25.69 6.48
C GLU A 162 -0.61 -24.28 7.09
N ASP A 163 0.21 -23.42 6.48
CA ASP A 163 0.43 -22.06 6.94
C ASP A 163 -0.88 -21.26 6.90
N PRO A 164 -1.34 -20.73 8.06
CA PRO A 164 -2.60 -20.01 8.13
C PRO A 164 -2.64 -18.75 7.25
N GLY A 165 -1.49 -18.14 6.99
CA GLY A 165 -1.38 -17.01 6.06
C GLY A 165 -1.58 -17.45 4.61
N VAL A 166 -0.97 -18.56 4.21
CA VAL A 166 -1.15 -19.18 2.88
C VAL A 166 -2.62 -19.56 2.68
N ILE A 167 -3.20 -20.29 3.64
CA ILE A 167 -4.62 -20.71 3.60
C ILE A 167 -5.54 -19.49 3.46
N SER A 168 -5.28 -18.42 4.22
CA SER A 168 -6.07 -17.19 4.18
C SER A 168 -6.02 -16.52 2.81
N VAL A 169 -4.84 -16.36 2.23
CA VAL A 169 -4.67 -15.70 0.92
C VAL A 169 -5.24 -16.53 -0.20
N THR A 170 -5.02 -17.84 -0.21
CA THR A 170 -5.61 -18.78 -1.19
C THR A 170 -7.14 -18.71 -1.14
N LYS A 171 -7.74 -18.65 0.06
CA LYS A 171 -9.18 -18.53 0.22
C LYS A 171 -9.72 -17.22 -0.35
N ILE A 172 -9.03 -16.09 -0.12
CA ILE A 172 -9.39 -14.79 -0.67
C ILE A 172 -9.30 -14.82 -2.20
N TYR A 173 -8.23 -15.37 -2.75
CA TYR A 173 -8.06 -15.49 -4.20
C TYR A 173 -9.17 -16.31 -4.84
N ASN A 174 -9.46 -17.49 -4.31
CA ASN A 174 -10.52 -18.37 -4.80
C ASN A 174 -11.90 -17.69 -4.75
N TYR A 175 -12.20 -16.99 -3.64
CA TYR A 175 -13.41 -16.19 -3.52
C TYR A 175 -13.51 -15.13 -4.63
N TYR A 176 -12.43 -14.40 -4.90
CA TYR A 176 -12.44 -13.40 -5.95
C TYR A 176 -12.66 -14.02 -7.34
N LYS A 177 -12.08 -15.18 -7.61
CA LYS A 177 -12.30 -15.92 -8.88
C LYS A 177 -13.72 -16.43 -9.01
N GLU A 178 -14.26 -17.03 -7.95
CA GLU A 178 -15.62 -17.57 -7.93
C GLU A 178 -16.66 -16.49 -8.23
N TYR A 179 -16.51 -15.31 -7.63
CA TYR A 179 -17.47 -14.20 -7.78
C TYR A 179 -17.09 -13.21 -8.91
N GLY A 180 -16.05 -13.48 -9.68
CA GLY A 180 -15.67 -12.70 -10.86
C GLY A 180 -15.08 -11.32 -10.56
N TYR A 181 -14.61 -11.07 -9.33
CA TYR A 181 -13.92 -9.85 -8.97
C TYR A 181 -12.61 -9.66 -9.73
N LYS A 182 -12.28 -8.42 -10.09
CA LYS A 182 -11.07 -8.08 -10.86
C LYS A 182 -9.92 -7.63 -9.97
N THR A 183 -10.16 -7.44 -8.68
CA THR A 183 -9.16 -7.03 -7.70
C THR A 183 -7.98 -8.01 -7.70
N VAL A 184 -6.77 -7.48 -7.86
CA VAL A 184 -5.54 -8.26 -7.82
C VAL A 184 -5.20 -8.62 -6.38
N VAL A 185 -4.83 -9.86 -6.13
CA VAL A 185 -4.35 -10.33 -4.82
C VAL A 185 -2.84 -10.42 -4.86
N MET A 186 -2.15 -9.59 -4.09
CA MET A 186 -0.70 -9.57 -3.98
C MET A 186 -0.28 -9.97 -2.56
N GLY A 187 0.08 -11.21 -2.34
CA GLY A 187 0.61 -11.69 -1.05
C GLY A 187 1.79 -10.84 -0.59
N ALA A 188 1.81 -10.48 0.68
CA ALA A 188 2.81 -9.59 1.24
C ALA A 188 3.38 -10.10 2.57
N SER A 189 4.56 -9.57 2.94
CA SER A 189 5.16 -9.81 4.26
C SER A 189 5.51 -11.27 4.52
N PHE A 190 6.07 -11.96 3.54
CA PHE A 190 6.49 -13.36 3.64
C PHE A 190 7.57 -13.59 4.71
N ARG A 191 7.55 -14.77 5.34
CA ARG A 191 8.53 -15.25 6.33
C ARG A 191 9.47 -16.29 5.79
N ASN A 192 9.04 -17.06 4.79
CA ASN A 192 9.82 -18.14 4.21
C ASN A 192 9.46 -18.38 2.74
N VAL A 193 10.34 -19.10 2.04
CA VAL A 193 10.16 -19.43 0.61
C VAL A 193 8.97 -20.37 0.39
N GLY A 194 8.62 -21.21 1.37
CA GLY A 194 7.49 -22.11 1.28
C GLY A 194 6.17 -21.40 1.06
N GLU A 195 5.94 -20.26 1.76
CA GLU A 195 4.75 -19.42 1.55
C GLU A 195 4.64 -18.92 0.10
N ILE A 196 5.77 -18.58 -0.53
CA ILE A 196 5.82 -18.10 -1.91
C ILE A 196 5.51 -19.24 -2.89
N ILE A 197 6.08 -20.43 -2.66
CA ILE A 197 5.88 -21.61 -3.51
C ILE A 197 4.41 -22.03 -3.50
N GLU A 198 3.80 -22.11 -2.31
CA GLU A 198 2.38 -22.49 -2.17
C GLU A 198 1.41 -21.48 -2.81
N LEU A 199 1.77 -20.21 -2.83
CA LEU A 199 0.94 -19.16 -3.43
C LEU A 199 1.26 -18.92 -4.92
N ALA A 200 2.24 -19.62 -5.49
CA ALA A 200 2.56 -19.50 -6.90
C ALA A 200 1.42 -20.09 -7.75
N GLY A 201 0.82 -19.25 -8.60
CA GLY A 201 -0.30 -19.63 -9.45
C GLY A 201 -1.68 -19.31 -8.87
N CYS A 202 -1.73 -18.73 -7.67
CA CYS A 202 -2.95 -18.11 -7.14
C CYS A 202 -3.26 -16.80 -7.86
#